data_824d1fbbad854a1dd39b14571d3e31fd
#
_entry.id   824d1fbbad854a1dd39b14571d3e31fd
#
_cell.length_a   1.000
_cell.length_b   1.000
_cell.length_c   1.000
_cell.angle_alpha   90.00
_cell.angle_beta   90.00
_cell.angle_gamma   90.00
#
_symmetry.space_group_name_H-M   'P 1'
#
loop_
_entity.id
_entity.type
_entity.pdbx_description
1 polymer ?
#
loop_
_entity_poly.entity_id
_entity_poly.type
_entity_poly.pdbx_seq_one_letter_code
_entity_poly.pdbx_strand_id
1 'polypeptide(L)'
;RRRGVHDRREIARRRDRSGMTPAELAQIIREKAPRSNLGQGRFLAALAGPPGAGKSTLAADLVAALGQGAKAVPMDGFHYDDAVLIARGARGRKGAPDTFDVQGFRHLLQRLRTEPEVAIPLFDRELEISRAGADIVGPDDRILIVEGNYLLLNEAPWPELGPLFDLTIWIDVPESELDRRLMARWAHYGKTPDQARAWIDGNDMPNIRRVTQGSRPADLILTWA
;
A
#
# COMPACT_ATOMS: atom_id res chain seq x y z
N ARG A 1 32.94 4.52 26.87
CA ARG A 1 31.50 4.40 26.53
C ARG A 1 31.18 5.31 25.34
N ARG A 2 31.50 4.87 24.10
CA ARG A 2 31.10 5.51 22.83
C ARG A 2 30.74 4.41 21.82
N ARG A 3 29.64 3.68 22.02
CA ARG A 3 29.16 2.64 21.09
C ARG A 3 27.72 2.86 20.56
N GLY A 4 27.15 4.05 20.72
CA GLY A 4 25.72 4.23 20.43
C GLY A 4 25.34 5.09 19.22
N VAL A 5 26.29 5.83 18.60
CA VAL A 5 25.95 6.84 17.57
C VAL A 5 26.26 6.36 16.14
N HIS A 6 27.19 5.41 15.97
CA HIS A 6 27.55 4.88 14.64
C HIS A 6 26.47 3.94 14.07
N ASP A 7 25.79 3.20 14.96
CA ASP A 7 24.80 2.19 14.57
C ASP A 7 23.52 2.78 13.94
N ARG A 8 23.03 3.91 14.44
CA ARG A 8 21.78 4.54 13.93
C ARG A 8 21.92 5.12 12.52
N ARG A 9 23.09 5.65 12.15
CA ARG A 9 23.33 6.22 10.81
C ARG A 9 23.59 5.12 9.78
N GLU A 10 24.17 4.01 10.17
CA GLU A 10 24.41 2.86 9.32
C GLU A 10 23.14 2.05 9.06
N ILE A 11 22.27 1.93 10.08
CA ILE A 11 20.93 1.37 9.97
C ILE A 11 20.04 2.25 9.07
N ALA A 12 20.12 3.58 9.19
CA ALA A 12 19.37 4.50 8.32
C ALA A 12 19.84 4.41 6.85
N ARG A 13 21.16 4.33 6.59
CA ARG A 13 21.73 4.17 5.23
C ARG A 13 21.43 2.82 4.58
N ARG A 14 21.21 1.75 5.38
CA ARG A 14 20.80 0.44 4.87
C ARG A 14 19.31 0.39 4.47
N ARG A 15 18.51 1.35 4.90
CA ARG A 15 17.07 1.44 4.61
C ARG A 15 16.77 2.27 3.37
N ASP A 16 17.60 3.29 3.05
CA ASP A 16 17.42 4.11 1.85
C ASP A 16 18.00 3.42 0.63
N ARG A 17 17.17 3.19 -0.37
CA ARG A 17 17.47 2.54 -1.64
C ARG A 17 17.06 3.43 -2.81
N SER A 18 17.63 4.63 -2.84
CA SER A 18 17.44 5.59 -3.95
C SER A 18 17.82 4.96 -5.29
N GLY A 19 16.94 5.07 -6.27
CA GLY A 19 17.17 4.59 -7.64
C GLY A 19 17.08 3.07 -7.84
N MET A 20 16.56 2.31 -6.86
CA MET A 20 16.34 0.86 -7.01
C MET A 20 15.26 0.56 -8.06
N THR A 21 15.57 -0.31 -8.98
CA THR A 21 14.62 -0.79 -9.99
C THR A 21 13.64 -1.81 -9.42
N PRO A 22 12.45 -2.02 -10.04
CA PRO A 22 11.53 -3.08 -9.66
C PRO A 22 12.18 -4.48 -9.67
N ALA A 23 13.12 -4.74 -10.60
CA ALA A 23 13.81 -6.01 -10.70
C ALA A 23 14.75 -6.26 -9.50
N GLU A 24 15.49 -5.25 -9.06
CA GLU A 24 16.35 -5.32 -7.87
C GLU A 24 15.52 -5.51 -6.59
N LEU A 25 14.39 -4.81 -6.47
CA LEU A 25 13.48 -4.98 -5.35
C LEU A 25 12.85 -6.38 -5.34
N ALA A 26 12.44 -6.88 -6.50
CA ALA A 26 11.93 -8.25 -6.66
C ALA A 26 12.96 -9.30 -6.22
N GLN A 27 14.25 -9.06 -6.50
CA GLN A 27 15.33 -9.93 -6.03
C GLN A 27 15.43 -9.96 -4.50
N ILE A 28 15.37 -8.80 -3.85
CA ILE A 28 15.35 -8.71 -2.38
C ILE A 28 14.14 -9.46 -1.79
N ILE A 29 12.98 -9.29 -2.39
CA ILE A 29 11.75 -9.99 -1.96
C ILE A 29 11.94 -11.51 -2.08
N ARG A 30 12.48 -12.01 -3.21
CA ARG A 30 12.76 -13.45 -3.38
C ARG A 30 13.76 -14.00 -2.36
N GLU A 31 14.77 -13.22 -2.00
CA GLU A 31 15.77 -13.63 -1.01
C GLU A 31 15.19 -13.72 0.41
N LYS A 32 14.19 -12.88 0.72
CA LYS A 32 13.50 -12.88 2.02
C LYS A 32 12.37 -13.90 2.09
N ALA A 33 11.73 -14.19 0.95
CA ALA A 33 10.67 -15.17 0.90
C ALA A 33 11.25 -16.59 1.11
N PRO A 34 10.63 -17.44 1.95
CA PRO A 34 11.12 -18.78 2.22
C PRO A 34 11.20 -19.64 0.93
N ARG A 35 12.34 -20.29 0.73
CA ARG A 35 12.59 -21.15 -0.47
C ARG A 35 11.91 -22.50 -0.41
N SER A 36 11.51 -22.96 0.77
CA SER A 36 10.88 -24.27 0.96
C SER A 36 9.49 -24.12 1.53
N ASN A 37 8.48 -24.44 0.76
CA ASN A 37 7.11 -24.10 1.08
C ASN A 37 6.12 -25.27 1.04
N LEU A 38 6.56 -26.44 1.40
CA LEU A 38 5.64 -27.49 1.78
C LEU A 38 5.16 -27.20 3.22
N GLY A 39 4.05 -26.44 3.35
CA GLY A 39 3.35 -26.25 4.61
C GLY A 39 3.47 -24.90 5.31
N GLN A 40 4.23 -23.93 4.81
CA GLN A 40 4.27 -22.57 5.36
C GLN A 40 3.47 -21.59 4.50
N GLY A 41 2.76 -20.66 5.16
CA GLY A 41 1.88 -19.68 4.53
C GLY A 41 2.58 -18.77 3.50
N ARG A 42 1.78 -17.93 2.82
CA ARG A 42 2.28 -16.96 1.83
C ARG A 42 3.16 -15.89 2.47
N PHE A 43 4.14 -15.38 1.70
CA PHE A 43 4.95 -14.23 2.08
C PHE A 43 4.21 -12.95 1.71
N LEU A 44 3.95 -12.08 2.67
CA LEU A 44 3.24 -10.81 2.50
C LEU A 44 4.22 -9.63 2.61
N ALA A 45 4.49 -8.96 1.49
CA ALA A 45 5.25 -7.72 1.45
C ALA A 45 4.28 -6.52 1.39
N ALA A 46 4.31 -5.66 2.41
CA ALA A 46 3.55 -4.43 2.41
C ALA A 46 4.28 -3.35 1.61
N LEU A 47 3.60 -2.78 0.62
CA LEU A 47 4.05 -1.65 -0.18
C LEU A 47 3.22 -0.42 0.20
N ALA A 48 3.76 0.41 1.07
CA ALA A 48 3.11 1.59 1.63
C ALA A 48 3.69 2.88 1.06
N GLY A 49 2.92 3.94 1.13
CA GLY A 49 3.32 5.28 0.69
C GLY A 49 2.13 6.19 0.51
N PRO A 50 2.34 7.50 0.36
CA PRO A 50 1.25 8.46 0.26
C PRO A 50 0.41 8.31 -1.03
N PRO A 51 -0.80 8.88 -1.07
CA PRO A 51 -1.56 9.01 -2.31
C PRO A 51 -0.71 9.64 -3.43
N GLY A 52 -0.81 9.11 -4.65
CA GLY A 52 0.01 9.58 -5.79
C GLY A 52 1.44 9.04 -5.87
N ALA A 53 1.91 8.24 -4.89
CA ALA A 53 3.27 7.71 -4.87
C ALA A 53 3.57 6.66 -5.96
N GLY A 54 2.57 6.13 -6.66
CA GLY A 54 2.77 5.11 -7.71
C GLY A 54 2.79 3.67 -7.19
N LYS A 55 2.23 3.40 -6.01
CA LYS A 55 2.18 2.07 -5.39
C LYS A 55 1.62 0.98 -6.29
N SER A 56 0.46 1.21 -6.89
CA SER A 56 -0.21 0.21 -7.73
C SER A 56 0.59 -0.10 -8.99
N THR A 57 1.25 0.90 -9.59
CA THR A 57 2.17 0.72 -10.71
C THR A 57 3.36 -0.13 -10.29
N LEU A 58 4.03 0.24 -9.20
CA LEU A 58 5.16 -0.52 -8.69
C LEU A 58 4.77 -1.93 -8.26
N ALA A 59 3.58 -2.12 -7.68
CA ALA A 59 3.07 -3.45 -7.33
C ALA A 59 2.91 -4.33 -8.59
N ALA A 60 2.36 -3.77 -9.68
CA ALA A 60 2.24 -4.49 -10.95
C ALA A 60 3.62 -4.83 -11.55
N ASP A 61 4.56 -3.89 -11.54
CA ASP A 61 5.93 -4.11 -12.00
C ASP A 61 6.66 -5.16 -11.17
N LEU A 62 6.45 -5.18 -9.85
CA LEU A 62 7.00 -6.19 -8.95
C LEU A 62 6.42 -7.57 -9.23
N VAL A 63 5.11 -7.67 -9.42
CA VAL A 63 4.46 -8.94 -9.78
C VAL A 63 5.01 -9.45 -11.11
N ALA A 64 5.14 -8.59 -12.11
CA ALA A 64 5.75 -8.95 -13.39
C ALA A 64 7.21 -9.42 -13.24
N ALA A 65 8.02 -8.70 -12.46
CA ALA A 65 9.42 -9.04 -12.20
C ALA A 65 9.57 -10.32 -11.36
N LEU A 66 8.68 -10.57 -10.40
CA LEU A 66 8.65 -11.78 -9.59
C LEU A 66 8.20 -13.01 -10.40
N GLY A 67 7.31 -12.81 -11.40
CA GLY A 67 6.79 -13.88 -12.25
C GLY A 67 5.74 -14.75 -11.57
N GLN A 68 5.66 -16.02 -12.01
CA GLN A 68 4.68 -16.96 -11.45
C GLN A 68 4.77 -17.08 -9.94
N GLY A 69 3.61 -17.15 -9.28
CA GLY A 69 3.49 -17.25 -7.83
C GLY A 69 3.53 -15.92 -7.09
N ALA A 70 3.50 -14.81 -7.81
CA ALA A 70 3.36 -13.47 -7.22
C ALA A 70 2.04 -12.82 -7.61
N LYS A 71 1.40 -12.13 -6.65
CA LYS A 71 0.13 -11.42 -6.87
C LYS A 71 0.04 -10.14 -6.06
N ALA A 72 -0.63 -9.12 -6.62
CA ALA A 72 -0.94 -7.88 -5.92
C ALA A 72 -2.25 -8.02 -5.15
N VAL A 73 -2.30 -7.45 -3.94
CA VAL A 73 -3.49 -7.37 -3.09
C VAL A 73 -3.70 -5.92 -2.68
N PRO A 74 -4.59 -5.18 -3.36
CA PRO A 74 -4.81 -3.77 -3.08
C PRO A 74 -5.71 -3.57 -1.86
N MET A 75 -5.31 -2.64 -0.99
CA MET A 75 -6.12 -2.17 0.14
C MET A 75 -7.41 -1.48 -0.32
N ASP A 76 -7.38 -0.87 -1.49
CA ASP A 76 -8.49 -0.04 -1.99
C ASP A 76 -9.81 -0.80 -2.15
N GLY A 77 -9.77 -2.13 -2.32
CA GLY A 77 -10.96 -2.99 -2.30
C GLY A 77 -11.75 -2.95 -0.98
N PHE A 78 -11.22 -2.33 0.06
CA PHE A 78 -11.86 -2.18 1.37
C PHE A 78 -12.41 -0.79 1.65
N HIS A 79 -12.55 0.07 0.62
CA HIS A 79 -13.32 1.29 0.76
C HIS A 79 -14.75 0.98 1.15
N TYR A 80 -15.30 1.73 2.10
CA TYR A 80 -16.74 1.72 2.32
C TYR A 80 -17.48 2.27 1.09
N ASP A 81 -18.66 1.69 0.82
CA ASP A 81 -19.58 2.19 -0.20
C ASP A 81 -20.05 3.61 0.11
N ASP A 82 -20.38 4.38 -0.92
CA ASP A 82 -20.85 5.75 -0.81
C ASP A 82 -22.10 5.86 0.07
N ALA A 83 -23.03 4.88 0.00
CA ALA A 83 -24.21 4.86 0.86
C ALA A 83 -23.85 4.82 2.35
N VAL A 84 -22.84 4.03 2.72
CA VAL A 84 -22.31 3.97 4.09
C VAL A 84 -21.63 5.29 4.48
N LEU A 85 -20.82 5.84 3.57
CA LEU A 85 -20.10 7.10 3.83
C LEU A 85 -21.06 8.29 3.96
N ILE A 86 -22.13 8.33 3.16
CA ILE A 86 -23.18 9.36 3.26
C ILE A 86 -23.87 9.28 4.63
N ALA A 87 -24.28 8.08 5.02
CA ALA A 87 -24.92 7.85 6.33
C ALA A 87 -24.01 8.25 7.51
N ARG A 88 -22.68 8.17 7.35
CA ARG A 88 -21.68 8.57 8.34
C ARG A 88 -21.22 10.03 8.22
N GLY A 89 -21.74 10.81 7.25
CA GLY A 89 -21.26 12.16 6.97
C GLY A 89 -19.81 12.23 6.50
N ALA A 90 -19.27 11.14 5.93
CA ALA A 90 -17.87 10.97 5.58
C ALA A 90 -17.59 10.96 4.06
N ARG A 91 -18.63 11.08 3.21
CA ARG A 91 -18.48 10.99 1.75
C ARG A 91 -17.49 12.01 1.18
N GLY A 92 -17.49 13.24 1.72
CA GLY A 92 -16.61 14.33 1.27
C GLY A 92 -15.11 14.09 1.52
N ARG A 93 -14.76 13.08 2.29
CA ARG A 93 -13.37 12.70 2.60
C ARG A 93 -13.08 11.22 2.29
N LYS A 94 -13.82 10.64 1.33
CA LYS A 94 -13.56 9.28 0.82
C LYS A 94 -12.09 9.15 0.42
N GLY A 95 -11.45 8.07 0.89
CA GLY A 95 -10.00 7.87 0.77
C GLY A 95 -9.21 8.24 2.03
N ALA A 96 -9.83 8.88 3.04
CA ALA A 96 -9.23 9.08 4.36
C ALA A 96 -9.19 7.75 5.15
N PRO A 97 -8.28 7.60 6.15
CA PRO A 97 -8.08 6.33 6.86
C PRO A 97 -9.33 5.70 7.48
N ASP A 98 -10.27 6.52 7.93
CA ASP A 98 -11.51 6.08 8.56
C ASP A 98 -12.67 5.80 7.57
N THR A 99 -12.38 5.85 6.27
CA THR A 99 -13.32 5.50 5.20
C THR A 99 -13.09 4.10 4.62
N PHE A 100 -12.33 3.26 5.35
CA PHE A 100 -12.00 1.89 4.99
C PHE A 100 -12.49 0.90 6.05
N ASP A 101 -12.87 -0.30 5.61
CA ASP A 101 -13.08 -1.46 6.49
C ASP A 101 -11.74 -2.12 6.84
N VAL A 102 -11.04 -1.54 7.81
CA VAL A 102 -9.73 -2.03 8.23
C VAL A 102 -9.82 -3.42 8.87
N GLN A 103 -10.91 -3.72 9.59
CA GLN A 103 -11.07 -5.02 10.21
C GLN A 103 -11.35 -6.11 9.18
N GLY A 104 -12.19 -5.84 8.18
CA GLY A 104 -12.38 -6.74 7.04
C GLY A 104 -11.07 -7.00 6.29
N PHE A 105 -10.27 -5.95 6.07
CA PHE A 105 -8.95 -6.09 5.45
C PHE A 105 -7.99 -6.93 6.31
N ARG A 106 -7.94 -6.70 7.61
CA ARG A 106 -7.16 -7.50 8.55
C ARG A 106 -7.53 -8.98 8.49
N HIS A 107 -8.82 -9.30 8.49
CA HIS A 107 -9.30 -10.68 8.36
C HIS A 107 -8.93 -11.29 7.01
N LEU A 108 -9.01 -10.53 5.91
CA LEU A 108 -8.52 -11.00 4.62
C LEU A 108 -7.04 -11.37 4.68
N LEU A 109 -6.18 -10.52 5.23
CA LEU A 109 -4.75 -10.80 5.35
C LEU A 109 -4.48 -12.07 6.19
N GLN A 110 -5.27 -12.32 7.24
CA GLN A 110 -5.19 -13.55 8.03
C GLN A 110 -5.58 -14.78 7.20
N ARG A 111 -6.69 -14.72 6.46
CA ARG A 111 -7.13 -15.77 5.55
C ARG A 111 -6.07 -16.10 4.49
N LEU A 112 -5.46 -15.06 3.92
CA LEU A 112 -4.37 -15.22 2.94
C LEU A 112 -3.16 -15.98 3.50
N ARG A 113 -2.96 -16.00 4.82
CA ARG A 113 -1.91 -16.78 5.47
C ARG A 113 -2.20 -18.28 5.53
N THR A 114 -3.45 -18.66 5.63
CA THR A 114 -3.86 -20.01 6.04
C THR A 114 -4.71 -20.75 5.01
N GLU A 115 -5.50 -20.04 4.23
CA GLU A 115 -6.43 -20.65 3.26
C GLU A 115 -5.74 -20.84 1.89
N PRO A 116 -5.96 -21.97 1.20
CA PRO A 116 -5.33 -22.22 -0.09
C PRO A 116 -5.86 -21.28 -1.19
N GLU A 117 -7.13 -20.91 -1.13
CA GLU A 117 -7.76 -20.04 -2.09
C GLU A 117 -8.59 -18.97 -1.36
N VAL A 118 -8.42 -17.71 -1.74
CA VAL A 118 -9.12 -16.58 -1.12
C VAL A 118 -9.58 -15.61 -2.20
N ALA A 119 -10.89 -15.38 -2.27
CA ALA A 119 -11.44 -14.31 -3.09
C ALA A 119 -11.14 -12.95 -2.45
N ILE A 120 -10.65 -12.01 -3.25
CA ILE A 120 -10.30 -10.66 -2.81
C ILE A 120 -11.17 -9.61 -3.48
N PRO A 121 -11.51 -8.51 -2.79
CA PRO A 121 -12.19 -7.39 -3.40
C PRO A 121 -11.21 -6.51 -4.19
N LEU A 122 -11.71 -5.88 -5.26
CA LEU A 122 -11.01 -4.83 -5.98
C LEU A 122 -11.86 -3.57 -6.03
N PHE A 123 -11.20 -2.41 -6.03
CA PHE A 123 -11.87 -1.13 -6.21
C PHE A 123 -11.97 -0.78 -7.69
N ASP A 124 -13.19 -0.56 -8.14
CA ASP A 124 -13.49 -0.08 -9.50
C ASP A 124 -13.49 1.45 -9.48
N ARG A 125 -12.49 2.06 -10.13
CA ARG A 125 -12.32 3.51 -10.10
C ARG A 125 -13.26 4.27 -11.04
N GLU A 126 -13.79 3.60 -12.06
CA GLU A 126 -14.76 4.23 -12.96
C GLU A 126 -16.14 4.31 -12.28
N LEU A 127 -16.51 3.26 -11.58
CA LEU A 127 -17.76 3.18 -10.84
C LEU A 127 -17.66 3.72 -9.41
N GLU A 128 -16.45 3.95 -8.90
CA GLU A 128 -16.17 4.40 -7.51
C GLU A 128 -16.72 3.45 -6.44
N ILE A 129 -16.70 2.13 -6.71
CA ILE A 129 -17.20 1.08 -5.81
C ILE A 129 -16.18 -0.03 -5.55
N SER A 130 -16.26 -0.64 -4.39
CA SER A 130 -15.57 -1.90 -4.08
C SER A 130 -16.40 -3.08 -4.59
N ARG A 131 -15.77 -3.96 -5.39
CA ARG A 131 -16.40 -5.18 -5.91
C ARG A 131 -15.87 -6.37 -5.14
N ALA A 132 -16.75 -7.04 -4.39
CA ALA A 132 -16.43 -8.26 -3.66
C ALA A 132 -16.13 -9.42 -4.63
N GLY A 133 -15.14 -10.27 -4.28
CA GLY A 133 -14.81 -11.45 -5.07
C GLY A 133 -14.35 -11.14 -6.51
N ALA A 134 -13.75 -9.98 -6.72
CA ALA A 134 -13.34 -9.50 -8.05
C ALA A 134 -12.06 -10.16 -8.57
N ASP A 135 -11.28 -10.80 -7.69
CA ASP A 135 -10.11 -11.59 -8.04
C ASP A 135 -9.90 -12.71 -7.02
N ILE A 136 -9.03 -13.67 -7.35
CA ILE A 136 -8.72 -14.84 -6.53
C ILE A 136 -7.22 -14.96 -6.30
N VAL A 137 -6.81 -15.07 -5.04
CA VAL A 137 -5.46 -15.51 -4.67
C VAL A 137 -5.51 -17.02 -4.54
N GLY A 138 -4.85 -17.73 -5.46
CA GLY A 138 -4.85 -19.18 -5.55
C GLY A 138 -3.70 -19.85 -4.78
N PRO A 139 -3.64 -21.19 -4.78
CA PRO A 139 -2.64 -21.95 -4.03
C PRO A 139 -1.21 -21.74 -4.54
N ASP A 140 -1.04 -21.36 -5.81
CA ASP A 140 0.27 -21.10 -6.40
C ASP A 140 0.79 -19.68 -6.12
N ASP A 141 -0.07 -18.74 -5.70
CA ASP A 141 0.31 -17.39 -5.33
C ASP A 141 1.01 -17.40 -3.96
N ARG A 142 2.34 -17.40 -3.96
CA ARG A 142 3.19 -17.55 -2.78
C ARG A 142 3.72 -16.23 -2.23
N ILE A 143 3.90 -15.23 -3.09
CA ILE A 143 4.40 -13.90 -2.74
C ILE A 143 3.30 -12.89 -3.03
N LEU A 144 2.81 -12.24 -1.99
CA LEU A 144 1.75 -11.24 -2.12
C LEU A 144 2.33 -9.84 -1.89
N ILE A 145 2.14 -8.96 -2.88
CA ILE A 145 2.44 -7.54 -2.77
C ILE A 145 1.17 -6.84 -2.30
N VAL A 146 1.07 -6.61 -1.01
CA VAL A 146 -0.05 -5.90 -0.40
C VAL A 146 0.22 -4.41 -0.51
N GLU A 147 -0.59 -3.67 -1.27
CA GLU A 147 -0.35 -2.24 -1.48
C GLU A 147 -1.45 -1.37 -0.88
N GLY A 148 -1.07 -0.23 -0.33
CA GLY A 148 -2.03 0.73 0.21
C GLY A 148 -1.39 1.91 0.93
N ASN A 149 -2.20 2.98 1.09
CA ASN A 149 -1.73 4.22 1.71
C ASN A 149 -1.43 4.05 3.21
N TYR A 150 -2.25 3.25 3.92
CA TYR A 150 -2.31 3.26 5.39
C TYR A 150 -1.72 2.01 6.05
N LEU A 151 -1.04 1.12 5.30
CA LEU A 151 -0.52 -0.14 5.83
C LEU A 151 0.47 0.03 6.99
N LEU A 152 1.15 1.17 7.05
CA LEU A 152 2.11 1.51 8.10
C LEU A 152 1.64 2.64 9.02
N LEU A 153 0.42 3.14 8.85
CA LEU A 153 -0.09 4.23 9.68
C LEU A 153 -0.16 3.80 11.15
N ASN A 154 0.38 4.63 12.04
CA ASN A 154 0.43 4.36 13.49
C ASN A 154 -0.78 4.96 14.24
N GLU A 155 -1.95 4.88 13.63
CA GLU A 155 -3.23 5.29 14.21
C GLU A 155 -4.18 4.08 14.22
N ALA A 156 -4.86 3.85 15.35
CA ALA A 156 -5.81 2.74 15.46
C ALA A 156 -6.92 2.82 14.40
N PRO A 157 -7.32 1.69 13.78
CA PRO A 157 -6.89 0.32 14.02
C PRO A 157 -5.73 -0.18 13.13
N TRP A 158 -5.11 0.69 12.30
CA TRP A 158 -4.09 0.32 11.30
C TRP A 158 -2.87 -0.41 11.86
N PRO A 159 -2.35 -0.11 13.09
CA PRO A 159 -1.22 -0.85 13.65
C PRO A 159 -1.45 -2.35 13.79
N GLU A 160 -2.71 -2.80 13.86
CA GLU A 160 -3.06 -4.22 13.95
C GLU A 160 -2.67 -5.03 12.71
N LEU A 161 -2.45 -4.37 11.56
CA LEU A 161 -1.97 -5.02 10.33
C LEU A 161 -0.49 -5.39 10.40
N GLY A 162 0.27 -4.67 11.23
CA GLY A 162 1.72 -4.80 11.30
C GLY A 162 2.27 -6.21 11.43
N PRO A 163 1.78 -7.02 12.39
CA PRO A 163 2.25 -8.38 12.59
C PRO A 163 1.94 -9.33 11.43
N LEU A 164 1.11 -8.91 10.47
CA LEU A 164 0.73 -9.72 9.32
C LEU A 164 1.68 -9.58 8.12
N PHE A 165 2.64 -8.66 8.16
CA PHE A 165 3.61 -8.46 7.09
C PHE A 165 4.98 -9.04 7.41
N ASP A 166 5.58 -9.72 6.43
CA ASP A 166 6.94 -10.29 6.54
C ASP A 166 8.01 -9.28 6.12
N LEU A 167 7.62 -8.32 5.27
CA LEU A 167 8.47 -7.23 4.79
C LEU A 167 7.62 -5.98 4.62
N THR A 168 8.16 -4.85 5.03
CA THR A 168 7.51 -3.54 4.85
C THR A 168 8.38 -2.63 4.00
N ILE A 169 7.77 -2.01 2.99
CA ILE A 169 8.41 -1.15 2.01
C ILE A 169 7.67 0.18 1.98
N TRP A 170 8.39 1.28 2.12
CA TRP A 170 7.87 2.63 2.00
C TRP A 170 8.33 3.28 0.71
N ILE A 171 7.39 3.84 -0.05
CA ILE A 171 7.72 4.67 -1.21
C ILE A 171 7.76 6.12 -0.75
N ASP A 172 8.95 6.71 -0.82
CA ASP A 172 9.18 8.11 -0.51
C ASP A 172 9.20 8.94 -1.79
N VAL A 173 8.28 9.91 -1.86
CA VAL A 173 8.14 10.81 -3.01
C VAL A 173 7.98 12.23 -2.48
N PRO A 174 8.72 13.21 -3.04
CA PRO A 174 8.59 14.61 -2.64
C PRO A 174 7.16 15.13 -2.80
N GLU A 175 6.69 15.97 -1.86
CA GLU A 175 5.32 16.51 -1.85
C GLU A 175 4.99 17.25 -3.16
N SER A 176 5.96 17.96 -3.74
CA SER A 176 5.80 18.65 -5.04
C SER A 176 5.55 17.69 -6.21
N GLU A 177 6.17 16.53 -6.19
CA GLU A 177 5.95 15.51 -7.22
C GLU A 177 4.61 14.79 -7.00
N LEU A 178 4.22 14.54 -5.76
CA LEU A 178 2.88 14.02 -5.45
C LEU A 178 1.79 14.96 -5.93
N ASP A 179 1.93 16.26 -5.68
CA ASP A 179 1.01 17.30 -6.16
C ASP A 179 0.87 17.27 -7.69
N ARG A 180 1.99 17.26 -8.39
CA ARG A 180 2.02 17.18 -9.86
C ARG A 180 1.30 15.93 -10.39
N ARG A 181 1.56 14.76 -9.79
CA ARG A 181 0.94 13.49 -10.18
C ARG A 181 -0.56 13.49 -9.89
N LEU A 182 -0.99 14.05 -8.77
CA LEU A 182 -2.40 14.15 -8.40
C LEU A 182 -3.16 15.09 -9.34
N MET A 183 -2.59 16.23 -9.73
CA MET A 183 -3.19 17.11 -10.73
C MET A 183 -3.42 16.37 -12.06
N ALA A 184 -2.43 15.65 -12.55
CA ALA A 184 -2.55 14.86 -13.78
C ALA A 184 -3.61 13.74 -13.65
N ARG A 185 -3.64 13.06 -12.50
CA ARG A 185 -4.63 12.02 -12.19
C ARG A 185 -6.06 12.57 -12.20
N TRP A 186 -6.32 13.66 -11.52
CA TRP A 186 -7.67 14.22 -11.44
C TRP A 186 -8.13 14.81 -12.77
N ALA A 187 -7.22 15.37 -13.60
CA ALA A 187 -7.50 15.75 -14.98
C ALA A 187 -7.90 14.53 -15.83
N HIS A 188 -7.21 13.40 -15.68
CA HIS A 188 -7.56 12.14 -16.36
C HIS A 188 -8.98 11.66 -15.99
N TYR A 189 -9.40 11.84 -14.73
CA TYR A 189 -10.74 11.52 -14.26
C TYR A 189 -11.77 12.65 -14.51
N GLY A 190 -11.46 13.59 -15.38
CA GLY A 190 -12.42 14.59 -15.87
C GLY A 190 -12.67 15.78 -14.94
N LYS A 191 -11.87 15.99 -13.89
CA LYS A 191 -11.96 17.20 -13.07
C LYS A 191 -11.34 18.39 -13.81
N THR A 192 -11.99 19.55 -13.69
CA THR A 192 -11.35 20.82 -14.08
C THR A 192 -10.15 21.12 -13.17
N PRO A 193 -9.20 21.99 -13.59
CA PRO A 193 -8.06 22.36 -12.75
C PRO A 193 -8.46 22.87 -11.37
N ASP A 194 -9.50 23.69 -11.27
CA ASP A 194 -10.00 24.22 -10.00
C ASP A 194 -10.61 23.14 -9.12
N GLN A 195 -11.38 22.23 -9.71
CA GLN A 195 -11.96 21.10 -8.99
C GLN A 195 -10.86 20.13 -8.49
N ALA A 196 -9.85 19.86 -9.33
CA ALA A 196 -8.71 19.05 -8.96
C ALA A 196 -7.93 19.69 -7.80
N ARG A 197 -7.64 21.00 -7.89
CA ARG A 197 -6.95 21.75 -6.84
C ARG A 197 -7.73 21.71 -5.53
N ALA A 198 -9.03 22.04 -5.56
CA ALA A 198 -9.87 22.03 -4.37
C ALA A 198 -9.91 20.64 -3.70
N TRP A 199 -9.96 19.55 -4.49
CA TRP A 199 -9.94 18.21 -3.96
C TRP A 199 -8.57 17.83 -3.37
N ILE A 200 -7.48 18.17 -4.06
CA ILE A 200 -6.12 17.90 -3.60
C ILE A 200 -5.87 18.61 -2.26
N ASP A 201 -6.18 19.91 -2.19
CA ASP A 201 -5.93 20.70 -0.99
C ASP A 201 -6.84 20.29 0.19
N GLY A 202 -8.08 19.91 -0.10
CA GLY A 202 -9.07 19.53 0.91
C GLY A 202 -9.02 18.07 1.35
N ASN A 203 -8.47 17.18 0.54
CA ASN A 203 -8.48 15.72 0.81
C ASN A 203 -7.11 15.06 0.62
N ASP A 204 -6.50 15.14 -0.57
CA ASP A 204 -5.28 14.37 -0.84
C ASP A 204 -4.08 14.85 0.00
N MET A 205 -3.84 16.16 0.07
CA MET A 205 -2.71 16.74 0.82
C MET A 205 -2.82 16.51 2.33
N PRO A 206 -3.98 16.69 2.98
CA PRO A 206 -4.16 16.27 4.37
C PRO A 206 -3.82 14.79 4.62
N ASN A 207 -4.26 13.90 3.73
CA ASN A 207 -3.96 12.47 3.84
C ASN A 207 -2.48 12.16 3.58
N ILE A 208 -1.83 12.83 2.62
CA ILE A 208 -0.39 12.73 2.38
C ILE A 208 0.39 13.07 3.65
N ARG A 209 0.11 14.23 4.25
CA ARG A 209 0.79 14.67 5.48
C ARG A 209 0.55 13.72 6.64
N ARG A 210 -0.70 13.26 6.80
CA ARG A 210 -1.07 12.30 7.84
C ARG A 210 -0.28 11.00 7.72
N VAL A 211 -0.18 10.45 6.50
CA VAL A 211 0.54 9.21 6.23
C VAL A 211 2.04 9.39 6.38
N THR A 212 2.61 10.46 5.83
CA THR A 212 4.06 10.70 5.87
C THR A 212 4.56 10.94 7.29
N GLN A 213 3.78 11.67 8.11
CA GLN A 213 4.16 12.00 9.49
C GLN A 213 3.74 10.92 10.50
N GLY A 214 2.64 10.21 10.22
CA GLY A 214 2.03 9.26 11.14
C GLY A 214 2.40 7.80 10.92
N SER A 215 3.17 7.45 9.90
CA SER A 215 3.54 6.06 9.63
C SER A 215 4.76 5.61 10.45
N ARG A 216 4.72 4.36 10.89
CA ARG A 216 5.87 3.71 11.52
C ARG A 216 6.97 3.45 10.48
N PRO A 217 8.25 3.32 10.91
CA PRO A 217 9.37 3.02 10.03
C PRO A 217 9.15 1.70 9.26
N ALA A 218 9.50 1.71 7.98
CA ALA A 218 9.53 0.51 7.14
C ALA A 218 10.91 -0.17 7.19
N ASP A 219 10.96 -1.44 6.75
CA ASP A 219 12.23 -2.19 6.60
C ASP A 219 13.06 -1.65 5.44
N LEU A 220 12.41 -1.23 4.37
CA LEU A 220 13.03 -0.62 3.19
C LEU A 220 12.34 0.70 2.85
N ILE A 221 13.13 1.68 2.43
CA ILE A 221 12.64 2.96 1.90
C ILE A 221 13.13 3.09 0.47
N LEU A 222 12.20 3.35 -0.45
CA LEU A 222 12.48 3.59 -1.86
C LEU A 222 12.21 5.06 -2.14
N THR A 223 13.24 5.78 -2.55
CA THR A 223 13.06 7.12 -3.10
C THR A 223 12.68 6.97 -4.57
N TRP A 224 11.46 7.35 -4.89
CA TRP A 224 10.87 7.20 -6.21
C TRP A 224 10.49 8.58 -6.76
N ALA A 225 11.28 9.08 -7.70
CA ALA A 225 11.04 10.35 -8.38
C ALA A 225 10.42 10.15 -9.75
#